data_7f31275e21748f742f2aaeeaad966f65
#
_entry.id   7f31275e21748f742f2aaeeaad966f65
#
_cell.length_a   1.000
_cell.length_b   1.000
_cell.length_c   1.000
_cell.angle_alpha   90.00
_cell.angle_beta   90.00
_cell.angle_gamma   90.00
#
_symmetry.space_group_name_H-M   'P 1'
#
loop_
_entity.id
_entity.type
_entity.pdbx_description
1 polymer ?
#
loop_
_entity_poly.entity_id
_entity_poly.type
_entity_poly.pdbx_seq_one_letter_code
_entity_poly.pdbx_strand_id
1 'polypeptide(L)'
;MTITRRTFALTLGAFGLSACRGTTPQSTNRSKSTGLTPDMRPQHNAGYDAWVASFKNRASGYGLSSATIAAGFRGAGYLPDVVKRDRNQTEFKRSLEDYLSIAASDDRVNKGRAAFARHRSTLNALEKKYGVDATIICAIWGLESQFGERKGNIPVISSTSTLAFVGRRGVFFEKQLVAALKIIQNGDITADRMFGSWAGAMGHTQFIPTSYAAFAVDFTGDGRRDIWSADPSDALASTAAYLQRNGWSRGVRWGAESRSGTLQPQAGGPKFSTTGNFRAIKRYNNSDAYAIGVGHLSDRIGGAGPLRGSFPPDEFGLTKDDRIALQKRLTSRGFDTGGADGILGNKSRAAISDYQRRKGLEITGRPSQALLRGL
;
A
#
# COMPACT_ATOMS: atom_id res chain seq x y z
N MET A 1 5.89 5.51 25.42
CA MET A 1 6.40 6.39 24.32
C MET A 1 5.75 5.90 23.03
N THR A 2 4.70 6.57 22.59
CA THR A 2 3.83 6.13 21.49
C THR A 2 4.50 6.47 20.16
N ILE A 3 4.96 5.46 19.43
CA ILE A 3 5.55 5.63 18.09
C ILE A 3 4.39 5.82 17.11
N THR A 4 4.10 7.08 16.78
CA THR A 4 3.08 7.42 15.79
C THR A 4 3.63 7.19 14.39
N ARG A 5 3.10 6.20 13.69
CA ARG A 5 3.25 6.05 12.24
C ARG A 5 2.51 7.21 11.58
N ARG A 6 3.24 8.18 11.03
CA ARG A 6 2.63 9.16 10.12
C ARG A 6 2.24 8.44 8.83
N THR A 7 1.06 8.79 8.35
CA THR A 7 0.34 8.24 7.19
C THR A 7 1.26 7.96 6.01
N PHE A 8 1.44 6.68 5.66
CA PHE A 8 1.99 6.28 4.37
C PHE A 8 0.82 6.14 3.39
N ALA A 9 0.61 7.15 2.54
CA ALA A 9 -0.28 7.01 1.41
C ALA A 9 0.39 6.10 0.37
N LEU A 10 -0.14 4.89 0.19
CA LEU A 10 0.20 3.99 -0.92
C LEU A 10 -0.24 4.66 -2.23
N THR A 11 0.71 5.24 -2.95
CA THR A 11 0.48 5.66 -4.33
C THR A 11 0.42 4.42 -5.22
N LEU A 12 -0.79 4.01 -5.56
CA LEU A 12 -1.06 3.04 -6.62
C LEU A 12 -0.73 3.69 -7.98
N GLY A 13 0.48 3.45 -8.47
CA GLY A 13 0.85 3.78 -9.85
C GLY A 13 0.11 2.85 -10.82
N ALA A 14 -0.80 3.40 -11.62
CA ALA A 14 -1.39 2.71 -12.75
C ALA A 14 -0.33 2.62 -13.86
N PHE A 15 0.14 1.41 -14.17
CA PHE A 15 0.92 1.14 -15.38
C PHE A 15 0.00 0.65 -16.48
N GLY A 16 0.00 1.40 -17.59
CA GLY A 16 -0.70 1.03 -18.81
C GLY A 16 -0.05 -0.19 -19.50
N LEU A 17 -0.89 -1.09 -19.97
CA LEU A 17 -0.52 -2.19 -20.86
C LEU A 17 -0.46 -1.65 -22.29
N SER A 18 0.73 -1.57 -22.87
CA SER A 18 0.92 -1.43 -24.34
C SER A 18 1.03 -2.81 -24.94
N ALA A 19 0.09 -3.17 -25.78
CA ALA A 19 0.17 -4.33 -26.66
C ALA A 19 0.99 -3.98 -27.90
N CYS A 20 2.08 -4.69 -28.17
CA CYS A 20 2.77 -4.72 -29.46
C CYS A 20 2.87 -6.14 -29.98
N ARG A 21 2.52 -6.24 -31.30
CA ARG A 21 2.52 -7.42 -32.15
C ARG A 21 3.91 -8.05 -32.30
N GLY A 22 3.90 -9.35 -32.59
CA GLY A 22 5.00 -10.26 -32.56
C GLY A 22 6.06 -10.11 -33.66
N THR A 23 7.23 -10.63 -33.35
CA THR A 23 8.21 -11.26 -34.29
C THR A 23 8.97 -12.36 -33.53
N THR A 24 9.31 -13.40 -34.24
CA THR A 24 9.86 -14.71 -33.86
C THR A 24 11.18 -14.71 -33.07
N PRO A 25 11.55 -15.82 -32.39
CA PRO A 25 12.47 -15.79 -31.27
C PRO A 25 13.94 -15.99 -31.69
N GLN A 26 14.78 -15.09 -31.20
CA GLN A 26 16.21 -15.34 -31.09
C GLN A 26 16.55 -15.60 -29.60
N SER A 27 17.04 -16.81 -29.33
CA SER A 27 17.50 -17.25 -28.01
C SER A 27 18.71 -16.42 -27.58
N THR A 28 18.48 -15.54 -26.61
CA THR A 28 19.55 -14.91 -25.84
C THR A 28 19.22 -15.07 -24.37
N ASN A 29 20.17 -15.60 -23.61
CA ASN A 29 20.17 -15.73 -22.16
C ASN A 29 19.81 -14.38 -21.50
N ARG A 30 18.52 -14.10 -21.26
CA ARG A 30 18.06 -12.92 -20.54
C ARG A 30 18.09 -13.26 -19.06
N SER A 31 19.05 -12.68 -18.34
CA SER A 31 18.93 -12.47 -16.90
C SER A 31 17.53 -11.93 -16.63
N LYS A 32 16.79 -12.56 -15.69
CA LYS A 32 15.43 -12.12 -15.28
C LYS A 32 15.50 -10.63 -14.91
N SER A 33 15.05 -9.74 -15.79
CA SER A 33 14.95 -8.33 -15.48
C SER A 33 13.99 -8.19 -14.29
N THR A 34 14.40 -7.54 -13.23
CA THR A 34 13.63 -7.34 -11.99
C THR A 34 12.38 -6.47 -12.19
N GLY A 35 12.07 -6.03 -13.41
CA GLY A 35 10.97 -5.10 -13.70
C GLY A 35 11.14 -3.69 -13.08
N LEU A 36 12.30 -3.41 -12.48
CA LEU A 36 12.62 -2.12 -11.88
C LEU A 36 13.09 -1.12 -12.94
N THR A 37 12.66 0.13 -12.83
CA THR A 37 13.24 1.24 -13.58
C THR A 37 14.74 1.38 -13.24
N PRO A 38 15.57 1.96 -14.11
CA PRO A 38 16.99 2.15 -13.82
C PRO A 38 17.24 2.83 -12.47
N ASP A 39 16.49 3.89 -12.13
CA ASP A 39 16.63 4.67 -10.89
C ASP A 39 16.16 3.92 -9.63
N MET A 40 15.48 2.78 -9.78
CA MET A 40 15.13 1.85 -8.69
C MET A 40 16.11 0.69 -8.55
N ARG A 41 17.18 0.66 -9.34
CA ARG A 41 18.27 -0.32 -9.19
C ARG A 41 19.39 0.28 -8.35
N PRO A 42 20.08 -0.52 -7.52
CA PRO A 42 21.25 -0.09 -6.78
C PRO A 42 22.30 0.56 -7.69
N GLN A 43 22.73 1.77 -7.36
CA GLN A 43 23.71 2.55 -8.09
C GLN A 43 24.86 2.95 -7.18
N HIS A 44 26.02 3.22 -7.76
CA HIS A 44 27.15 3.82 -7.08
C HIS A 44 26.85 5.30 -6.73
N ASN A 45 27.19 5.68 -5.49
CA ASN A 45 27.15 7.06 -5.03
C ASN A 45 28.19 7.24 -3.91
N ALA A 46 29.22 8.03 -4.15
CA ALA A 46 30.35 8.16 -3.24
C ALA A 46 29.97 8.61 -1.81
N GLY A 47 29.00 9.54 -1.68
CA GLY A 47 28.51 9.98 -0.39
C GLY A 47 27.76 8.86 0.37
N TYR A 48 26.93 8.12 -0.35
CA TYR A 48 26.23 6.95 0.21
C TYR A 48 27.24 5.86 0.63
N ASP A 49 28.25 5.59 -0.19
CA ASP A 49 29.26 4.57 0.10
C ASP A 49 30.09 4.92 1.35
N ALA A 50 30.46 6.20 1.51
CA ALA A 50 31.10 6.70 2.71
C ALA A 50 30.20 6.58 3.97
N TRP A 51 28.90 6.90 3.82
CA TRP A 51 27.91 6.73 4.88
C TRP A 51 27.77 5.25 5.28
N VAL A 52 27.69 4.35 4.29
CA VAL A 52 27.62 2.88 4.53
C VAL A 52 28.88 2.39 5.26
N ALA A 53 30.08 2.85 4.88
CA ALA A 53 31.31 2.51 5.59
C ALA A 53 31.26 2.96 7.06
N SER A 54 30.82 4.19 7.31
CA SER A 54 30.61 4.69 8.68
C SER A 54 29.55 3.89 9.45
N PHE A 55 28.44 3.54 8.80
CA PHE A 55 27.40 2.69 9.40
C PHE A 55 27.96 1.32 9.79
N LYS A 56 28.72 0.65 8.91
CA LYS A 56 29.34 -0.66 9.18
C LYS A 56 30.24 -0.63 10.42
N ASN A 57 31.02 0.43 10.60
CA ASN A 57 31.90 0.60 11.76
C ASN A 57 31.13 0.68 13.09
N ARG A 58 29.93 1.29 13.11
CA ARG A 58 29.10 1.39 14.34
C ARG A 58 28.06 0.27 14.48
N ALA A 59 27.88 -0.55 13.46
CA ALA A 59 26.82 -1.57 13.41
C ALA A 59 26.98 -2.68 14.46
N SER A 60 28.21 -2.98 14.88
CA SER A 60 28.48 -3.90 15.99
C SER A 60 27.83 -3.44 17.30
N GLY A 61 27.78 -2.13 17.55
CA GLY A 61 27.10 -1.54 18.72
C GLY A 61 25.59 -1.79 18.75
N TYR A 62 24.99 -2.19 17.61
CA TYR A 62 23.58 -2.61 17.53
C TYR A 62 23.40 -4.13 17.70
N GLY A 63 24.46 -4.89 18.00
CA GLY A 63 24.44 -6.35 18.13
C GLY A 63 24.35 -7.08 16.77
N LEU A 64 24.86 -6.47 15.69
CA LEU A 64 24.93 -7.07 14.37
C LEU A 64 26.29 -7.75 14.16
N SER A 65 26.27 -9.00 13.68
CA SER A 65 27.51 -9.72 13.34
C SER A 65 28.13 -9.18 12.04
N SER A 66 29.45 -9.28 11.91
CA SER A 66 30.15 -8.92 10.67
C SER A 66 29.66 -9.71 9.46
N ALA A 67 29.31 -10.99 9.65
CA ALA A 67 28.73 -11.84 8.61
C ALA A 67 27.36 -11.31 8.14
N THR A 68 26.49 -10.89 9.06
CA THR A 68 25.20 -10.29 8.73
C THR A 68 25.35 -8.98 7.98
N ILE A 69 26.27 -8.12 8.43
CA ILE A 69 26.55 -6.84 7.78
C ILE A 69 27.06 -7.08 6.37
N ALA A 70 28.00 -7.99 6.17
CA ALA A 70 28.54 -8.34 4.87
C ALA A 70 27.44 -8.92 3.95
N ALA A 71 26.60 -9.83 4.44
CA ALA A 71 25.49 -10.40 3.68
C ALA A 71 24.44 -9.35 3.32
N GLY A 72 24.02 -8.50 4.27
CA GLY A 72 23.00 -7.48 4.06
C GLY A 72 23.38 -6.42 3.03
N PHE A 73 24.64 -6.02 3.01
CA PHE A 73 25.13 -5.02 2.05
C PHE A 73 25.70 -5.61 0.75
N ARG A 74 25.66 -6.94 0.58
CA ARG A 74 26.06 -7.56 -0.69
C ARG A 74 25.06 -7.17 -1.78
N GLY A 75 25.51 -6.35 -2.76
CA GLY A 75 24.69 -5.84 -3.84
C GLY A 75 23.70 -4.73 -3.42
N ALA A 76 23.78 -4.23 -2.20
CA ALA A 76 23.05 -3.02 -1.82
C ALA A 76 23.72 -1.78 -2.40
N GLY A 77 22.92 -0.75 -2.73
CA GLY A 77 23.41 0.51 -3.28
C GLY A 77 22.37 1.60 -3.17
N TYR A 78 22.77 2.80 -3.58
CA TYR A 78 21.93 3.98 -3.58
C TYR A 78 20.78 3.86 -4.58
N LEU A 79 19.59 4.30 -4.20
CA LEU A 79 18.37 4.27 -5.03
C LEU A 79 17.85 5.70 -5.28
N PRO A 80 18.16 6.35 -6.42
CA PRO A 80 17.76 7.73 -6.70
C PRO A 80 16.26 7.97 -6.66
N ASP A 81 15.45 7.05 -7.22
CA ASP A 81 13.99 7.19 -7.28
C ASP A 81 13.34 7.09 -5.88
N VAL A 82 13.97 6.39 -4.94
CA VAL A 82 13.54 6.35 -3.53
C VAL A 82 13.63 7.75 -2.91
N VAL A 83 14.73 8.48 -3.17
CA VAL A 83 14.91 9.86 -2.71
C VAL A 83 13.90 10.80 -3.34
N LYS A 84 13.69 10.66 -4.66
CA LYS A 84 12.69 11.43 -5.40
C LYS A 84 11.29 11.23 -4.84
N ARG A 85 10.92 9.99 -4.52
CA ARG A 85 9.62 9.65 -3.92
C ARG A 85 9.49 10.19 -2.50
N ASP A 86 10.54 10.13 -1.69
CA ASP A 86 10.51 10.69 -0.33
C ASP A 86 10.35 12.21 -0.33
N ARG A 87 10.97 12.93 -1.30
CA ARG A 87 10.84 14.38 -1.44
C ARG A 87 9.49 14.81 -2.02
N ASN A 88 8.93 14.01 -2.93
CA ASN A 88 7.69 14.29 -3.66
C ASN A 88 6.46 13.64 -3.00
N GLN A 89 6.51 13.33 -1.70
CA GLN A 89 5.32 12.95 -0.94
C GLN A 89 4.39 14.19 -0.80
N THR A 90 3.79 14.62 -1.89
CA THR A 90 2.61 15.47 -1.85
C THR A 90 1.50 14.67 -1.19
N GLU A 91 1.04 15.12 -0.03
CA GLU A 91 -0.17 14.61 0.59
C GLU A 91 -1.35 14.95 -0.35
N PHE A 92 -1.58 14.13 -1.35
CA PHE A 92 -2.86 14.13 -2.05
C PHE A 92 -3.90 13.69 -1.01
N LYS A 93 -4.57 14.64 -0.40
CA LYS A 93 -5.73 14.38 0.45
C LYS A 93 -6.87 13.94 -0.46
N ARG A 94 -6.92 12.62 -0.74
CA ARG A 94 -8.08 12.04 -1.42
C ARG A 94 -9.30 12.22 -0.54
N SER A 95 -10.44 12.53 -1.16
CA SER A 95 -11.72 12.46 -0.47
C SER A 95 -11.96 11.03 0.06
N LEU A 96 -12.80 10.87 1.08
CA LEU A 96 -13.16 9.54 1.55
C LEU A 96 -13.84 8.73 0.44
N GLU A 97 -14.67 9.37 -0.39
CA GLU A 97 -15.31 8.74 -1.54
C GLU A 97 -14.29 8.13 -2.50
N ASP A 98 -13.29 8.90 -2.92
CA ASP A 98 -12.26 8.44 -3.85
C ASP A 98 -11.38 7.35 -3.21
N TYR A 99 -11.09 7.49 -1.90
CA TYR A 99 -10.35 6.46 -1.19
C TYR A 99 -11.11 5.13 -1.15
N LEU A 100 -12.40 5.14 -0.79
CA LEU A 100 -13.24 3.94 -0.71
C LEU A 100 -13.53 3.34 -2.09
N SER A 101 -13.60 4.16 -3.13
CA SER A 101 -13.74 3.69 -4.52
C SER A 101 -12.59 2.77 -4.94
N ILE A 102 -11.41 2.94 -4.34
CA ILE A 102 -10.25 2.08 -4.56
C ILE A 102 -10.19 0.97 -3.50
N ALA A 103 -10.32 1.34 -2.22
CA ALA A 103 -10.13 0.46 -1.08
C ALA A 103 -11.18 -0.66 -1.01
N ALA A 104 -12.42 -0.38 -1.42
CA ALA A 104 -13.53 -1.32 -1.42
C ALA A 104 -14.24 -1.39 -2.79
N SER A 105 -13.48 -1.27 -3.89
CA SER A 105 -13.98 -1.48 -5.25
C SER A 105 -14.54 -2.90 -5.40
N ASP A 106 -15.48 -3.09 -6.33
CA ASP A 106 -16.05 -4.41 -6.60
C ASP A 106 -14.98 -5.44 -7.00
N ASP A 107 -13.96 -5.04 -7.78
CA ASP A 107 -12.80 -5.90 -8.10
C ASP A 107 -12.10 -6.36 -6.82
N ARG A 108 -11.78 -5.42 -5.90
CA ARG A 108 -11.12 -5.78 -4.65
C ARG A 108 -12.00 -6.62 -3.73
N VAL A 109 -13.29 -6.36 -3.67
CA VAL A 109 -14.26 -7.18 -2.93
C VAL A 109 -14.30 -8.60 -3.47
N ASN A 110 -14.40 -8.77 -4.79
CA ASN A 110 -14.43 -10.08 -5.45
C ASN A 110 -13.11 -10.85 -5.23
N LYS A 111 -11.97 -10.19 -5.40
CA LYS A 111 -10.65 -10.76 -5.04
C LYS A 111 -10.58 -11.13 -3.56
N GLY A 112 -11.12 -10.29 -2.69
CA GLY A 112 -11.16 -10.54 -1.25
C GLY A 112 -12.00 -11.76 -0.88
N ARG A 113 -13.16 -11.92 -1.49
CA ARG A 113 -14.01 -13.13 -1.30
C ARG A 113 -13.30 -14.39 -1.79
N ALA A 114 -12.64 -14.32 -2.94
CA ALA A 114 -11.87 -15.45 -3.48
C ALA A 114 -10.66 -15.79 -2.59
N ALA A 115 -9.91 -14.78 -2.10
CA ALA A 115 -8.79 -14.96 -1.18
C ALA A 115 -9.27 -15.52 0.17
N PHE A 116 -10.36 -14.99 0.71
CA PHE A 116 -10.98 -15.49 1.94
C PHE A 116 -11.40 -16.97 1.80
N ALA A 117 -12.06 -17.32 0.70
CA ALA A 117 -12.48 -18.71 0.46
C ALA A 117 -11.27 -19.66 0.35
N ARG A 118 -10.21 -19.25 -0.36
CA ARG A 118 -8.97 -20.04 -0.53
C ARG A 118 -8.23 -20.27 0.78
N HIS A 119 -8.19 -19.28 1.65
CA HIS A 119 -7.44 -19.30 2.91
C HIS A 119 -8.36 -19.40 4.14
N ARG A 120 -9.60 -19.87 3.96
CA ARG A 120 -10.63 -19.93 5.02
C ARG A 120 -10.16 -20.68 6.26
N SER A 121 -9.53 -21.82 6.10
CA SER A 121 -9.03 -22.63 7.22
C SER A 121 -8.04 -21.85 8.07
N THR A 122 -7.03 -21.26 7.43
CA THR A 122 -6.02 -20.43 8.10
C THR A 122 -6.66 -19.22 8.78
N LEU A 123 -7.49 -18.45 8.06
CA LEU A 123 -8.12 -17.24 8.60
C LEU A 123 -9.02 -17.54 9.81
N ASN A 124 -9.81 -18.62 9.77
CA ASN A 124 -10.63 -19.05 10.91
C ASN A 124 -9.78 -19.52 12.10
N ALA A 125 -8.67 -20.22 11.84
CA ALA A 125 -7.72 -20.60 12.90
C ALA A 125 -7.08 -19.37 13.57
N LEU A 126 -6.76 -18.33 12.79
CA LEU A 126 -6.24 -17.06 13.30
C LEU A 126 -7.29 -16.31 14.12
N GLU A 127 -8.54 -16.23 13.67
CA GLU A 127 -9.64 -15.66 14.44
C GLU A 127 -9.83 -16.38 15.78
N LYS A 128 -9.81 -17.71 15.75
CA LYS A 128 -9.88 -18.53 16.98
C LYS A 128 -8.73 -18.23 17.93
N LYS A 129 -7.50 -18.14 17.41
CA LYS A 129 -6.27 -17.94 18.22
C LYS A 129 -6.15 -16.52 18.76
N TYR A 130 -6.34 -15.51 17.90
CA TYR A 130 -6.05 -14.11 18.24
C TYR A 130 -7.29 -13.27 18.58
N GLY A 131 -8.48 -13.78 18.28
CA GLY A 131 -9.75 -13.07 18.52
C GLY A 131 -10.01 -11.92 17.55
N VAL A 132 -9.27 -11.87 16.45
CA VAL A 132 -9.43 -10.86 15.41
C VAL A 132 -10.27 -11.44 14.28
N ASP A 133 -11.31 -10.74 13.85
CA ASP A 133 -12.22 -11.21 12.81
C ASP A 133 -11.47 -11.58 11.54
N ALA A 134 -11.71 -12.79 11.03
CA ALA A 134 -11.05 -13.34 9.84
C ALA A 134 -11.17 -12.41 8.61
N THR A 135 -12.33 -11.76 8.46
CA THR A 135 -12.58 -10.80 7.38
C THR A 135 -11.77 -9.49 7.54
N ILE A 136 -11.47 -9.05 8.76
CA ILE A 136 -10.58 -7.90 9.03
C ILE A 136 -9.14 -8.24 8.64
N ILE A 137 -8.64 -9.42 9.01
CA ILE A 137 -7.30 -9.86 8.62
C ILE A 137 -7.19 -9.90 7.09
N CYS A 138 -8.18 -10.48 6.43
CA CYS A 138 -8.26 -10.55 4.97
C CYS A 138 -8.34 -9.15 4.33
N ALA A 139 -9.11 -8.22 4.90
CA ALA A 139 -9.24 -6.86 4.39
C ALA A 139 -7.92 -6.07 4.48
N ILE A 140 -7.18 -6.17 5.58
CA ILE A 140 -5.85 -5.57 5.70
C ILE A 140 -4.92 -6.14 4.63
N TRP A 141 -4.89 -7.46 4.45
CA TRP A 141 -4.11 -8.10 3.38
C TRP A 141 -4.47 -7.53 2.00
N GLY A 142 -5.76 -7.34 1.74
CA GLY A 142 -6.25 -6.75 0.50
C GLY A 142 -5.80 -5.30 0.29
N LEU A 143 -5.82 -4.47 1.34
CA LEU A 143 -5.39 -3.08 1.24
C LEU A 143 -3.87 -2.94 1.11
N GLU A 144 -3.11 -3.76 1.83
CA GLU A 144 -1.65 -3.65 1.90
C GLU A 144 -0.96 -4.15 0.63
N SER A 145 -1.39 -5.29 0.09
CA SER A 145 -0.69 -5.91 -1.03
C SER A 145 -1.60 -6.49 -2.13
N GLN A 146 -2.88 -6.14 -2.15
CA GLN A 146 -3.86 -6.76 -3.07
C GLN A 146 -3.83 -8.30 -2.96
N PHE A 147 -3.95 -8.80 -1.74
CA PHE A 147 -3.91 -10.24 -1.43
C PHE A 147 -2.61 -10.93 -1.88
N GLY A 148 -1.48 -10.23 -1.76
CA GLY A 148 -0.15 -10.72 -2.08
C GLY A 148 0.31 -10.47 -3.53
N GLU A 149 -0.52 -9.91 -4.39
CA GLU A 149 -0.12 -9.56 -5.77
C GLU A 149 0.93 -8.43 -5.81
N ARG A 150 0.97 -7.57 -4.80
CA ARG A 150 1.83 -6.35 -4.75
C ARG A 150 2.60 -6.24 -3.45
N LYS A 151 3.49 -7.20 -3.19
CA LYS A 151 4.35 -7.21 -2.00
C LYS A 151 5.52 -6.22 -2.07
N GLY A 152 5.75 -5.63 -3.23
CA GLY A 152 6.93 -4.81 -3.53
C GLY A 152 8.11 -5.65 -4.02
N ASN A 153 8.99 -5.00 -4.79
CA ASN A 153 10.15 -5.62 -5.42
C ASN A 153 11.45 -4.81 -5.23
N ILE A 154 11.42 -3.84 -4.33
CA ILE A 154 12.60 -3.01 -4.03
C ILE A 154 13.42 -3.70 -2.94
N PRO A 155 14.76 -3.82 -3.10
CA PRO A 155 15.63 -4.37 -2.06
C PRO A 155 15.54 -3.52 -0.78
N VAL A 156 15.11 -4.11 0.33
CA VAL A 156 14.82 -3.38 1.58
C VAL A 156 16.07 -2.77 2.20
N ILE A 157 17.21 -3.46 2.13
CA ILE A 157 18.48 -2.91 2.64
C ILE A 157 18.88 -1.66 1.86
N SER A 158 18.78 -1.70 0.52
CA SER A 158 19.10 -0.53 -0.33
C SER A 158 18.13 0.63 -0.06
N SER A 159 16.83 0.37 0.04
CA SER A 159 15.84 1.41 0.27
C SER A 159 15.98 2.06 1.65
N THR A 160 16.12 1.26 2.71
CA THR A 160 16.24 1.78 4.08
C THR A 160 17.56 2.50 4.32
N SER A 161 18.69 1.99 3.77
CA SER A 161 19.98 2.67 3.87
C SER A 161 20.03 3.95 3.04
N THR A 162 19.44 3.98 1.84
CA THR A 162 19.31 5.22 1.05
C THR A 162 18.53 6.28 1.82
N LEU A 163 17.39 5.94 2.41
CA LEU A 163 16.56 6.87 3.20
C LEU A 163 17.23 7.29 4.51
N ALA A 164 18.03 6.41 5.12
CA ALA A 164 18.85 6.75 6.27
C ALA A 164 19.95 7.77 5.91
N PHE A 165 20.59 7.59 4.75
CA PHE A 165 21.63 8.48 4.24
C PHE A 165 21.13 9.87 3.88
N VAL A 166 19.99 10.02 3.17
CA VAL A 166 19.50 11.35 2.72
C VAL A 166 18.97 12.26 3.85
N GLY A 167 18.80 11.76 5.06
CA GLY A 167 18.69 12.56 6.27
C GLY A 167 17.35 13.14 6.65
N ARG A 168 16.34 13.26 5.77
CA ARG A 168 15.04 13.87 6.14
C ARG A 168 14.36 13.19 7.34
N ARG A 169 14.47 11.85 7.42
CA ARG A 169 14.07 10.99 8.55
C ARG A 169 15.16 9.95 8.84
N GLY A 170 16.43 10.35 8.73
CA GLY A 170 17.58 9.46 8.76
C GLY A 170 17.60 8.53 9.98
N VAL A 171 17.39 9.08 11.16
CA VAL A 171 17.35 8.29 12.42
C VAL A 171 16.23 7.23 12.39
N PHE A 172 15.06 7.56 11.85
CA PHE A 172 13.97 6.60 11.72
C PHE A 172 14.35 5.46 10.75
N PHE A 173 14.90 5.79 9.58
CA PHE A 173 15.27 4.80 8.59
C PHE A 173 16.51 3.98 8.98
N GLU A 174 17.44 4.56 9.72
CA GLU A 174 18.56 3.78 10.30
C GLU A 174 18.04 2.72 11.29
N LYS A 175 17.03 3.04 12.11
CA LYS A 175 16.35 2.03 12.96
C LYS A 175 15.69 0.94 12.13
N GLN A 176 15.09 1.29 10.97
CA GLN A 176 14.52 0.29 10.06
C GLN A 176 15.61 -0.60 9.45
N LEU A 177 16.74 -0.01 9.03
CA LEU A 177 17.88 -0.75 8.49
C LEU A 177 18.45 -1.74 9.52
N VAL A 178 18.68 -1.28 10.75
CA VAL A 178 19.15 -2.16 11.84
C VAL A 178 18.17 -3.31 12.09
N ALA A 179 16.87 -3.03 12.14
CA ALA A 179 15.86 -4.06 12.31
C ALA A 179 15.83 -5.04 11.12
N ALA A 180 15.99 -4.56 9.88
CA ALA A 180 16.05 -5.40 8.68
C ALA A 180 17.28 -6.33 8.71
N LEU A 181 18.44 -5.82 9.13
CA LEU A 181 19.64 -6.65 9.30
C LEU A 181 19.46 -7.69 10.41
N LYS A 182 18.77 -7.36 11.51
CA LYS A 182 18.44 -8.34 12.57
C LYS A 182 17.51 -9.45 12.08
N ILE A 183 16.57 -9.15 11.18
CA ILE A 183 15.70 -10.15 10.55
C ILE A 183 16.56 -11.15 9.74
N ILE A 184 17.55 -10.65 8.99
CA ILE A 184 18.51 -11.49 8.26
C ILE A 184 19.35 -12.31 9.24
N GLN A 185 19.85 -11.69 10.31
CA GLN A 185 20.66 -12.35 11.34
C GLN A 185 19.93 -13.50 12.03
N ASN A 186 18.63 -13.34 12.25
CA ASN A 186 17.78 -14.38 12.85
C ASN A 186 17.45 -15.53 11.88
N GLY A 187 17.81 -15.40 10.60
CA GLY A 187 17.53 -16.45 9.61
C GLY A 187 16.11 -16.46 9.05
N ASP A 188 15.28 -15.48 9.38
CA ASP A 188 13.89 -15.39 8.89
C ASP A 188 13.85 -15.23 7.34
N ILE A 189 14.84 -14.52 6.77
CA ILE A 189 15.00 -14.35 5.31
C ILE A 189 16.46 -14.04 4.97
N THR A 190 16.87 -14.34 3.73
CA THR A 190 18.19 -13.92 3.22
C THR A 190 18.10 -12.52 2.59
N ALA A 191 19.24 -11.80 2.55
CA ALA A 191 19.29 -10.42 2.05
C ALA A 191 18.82 -10.28 0.59
N ASP A 192 19.13 -11.24 -0.25
CA ASP A 192 18.77 -11.30 -1.67
C ASP A 192 17.29 -11.59 -1.91
N ARG A 193 16.56 -12.05 -0.91
CA ARG A 193 15.11 -12.29 -0.93
C ARG A 193 14.30 -11.25 -0.18
N MET A 194 14.94 -10.34 0.56
CA MET A 194 14.28 -9.31 1.36
C MET A 194 13.85 -8.14 0.48
N PHE A 195 12.69 -8.27 -0.15
CA PHE A 195 12.07 -7.23 -0.96
C PHE A 195 10.86 -6.62 -0.27
N GLY A 196 10.54 -5.39 -0.67
CA GLY A 196 9.40 -4.64 -0.14
C GLY A 196 9.07 -3.41 -0.98
N SER A 197 8.35 -2.47 -0.38
CA SER A 197 8.07 -1.17 -0.98
C SER A 197 9.31 -0.27 -1.00
N TRP A 198 9.23 0.83 -1.75
CA TRP A 198 10.32 1.83 -1.79
C TRP A 198 10.68 2.42 -0.42
N ALA A 199 9.79 2.34 0.56
CA ALA A 199 10.00 2.82 1.93
C ALA A 199 10.24 1.68 2.94
N GLY A 200 10.53 0.46 2.46
CA GLY A 200 10.92 -0.67 3.30
C GLY A 200 9.77 -1.41 3.98
N ALA A 201 8.51 -1.22 3.54
CA ALA A 201 7.41 -2.07 4.00
C ALA A 201 7.45 -3.42 3.27
N MET A 202 7.26 -4.52 3.99
CA MET A 202 7.63 -5.88 3.55
C MET A 202 6.46 -6.84 3.53
N GLY A 203 6.49 -7.74 2.56
CA GLY A 203 5.66 -8.93 2.50
C GLY A 203 4.18 -8.68 2.25
N HIS A 204 3.37 -9.69 2.56
CA HIS A 204 1.92 -9.70 2.30
C HIS A 204 1.16 -8.57 3.01
N THR A 205 1.57 -8.21 4.21
CA THR A 205 0.86 -7.24 5.07
C THR A 205 1.68 -5.98 5.35
N GLN A 206 2.72 -5.76 4.56
CA GLN A 206 3.50 -4.52 4.48
C GLN A 206 4.03 -4.03 5.84
N PHE A 207 4.56 -4.95 6.66
CA PHE A 207 5.25 -4.58 7.89
C PHE A 207 6.57 -3.85 7.60
N ILE A 208 6.80 -2.72 8.24
CA ILE A 208 8.15 -2.14 8.31
C ILE A 208 9.02 -2.99 9.23
N PRO A 209 10.35 -3.00 9.07
CA PRO A 209 11.26 -3.89 9.82
C PRO A 209 11.07 -3.85 11.34
N THR A 210 10.86 -2.67 11.93
CA THR A 210 10.62 -2.56 13.39
C THR A 210 9.27 -3.15 13.80
N SER A 211 8.24 -3.10 12.94
CA SER A 211 6.96 -3.75 13.23
C SER A 211 7.06 -5.26 13.10
N TYR A 212 7.83 -5.73 12.12
CA TYR A 212 8.14 -7.14 12.01
C TYR A 212 8.84 -7.65 13.28
N ALA A 213 9.89 -6.97 13.73
CA ALA A 213 10.61 -7.35 14.94
C ALA A 213 9.70 -7.45 16.18
N ALA A 214 8.70 -6.55 16.27
CA ALA A 214 7.79 -6.49 17.42
C ALA A 214 6.63 -7.49 17.34
N PHE A 215 6.12 -7.80 16.15
CA PHE A 215 4.82 -8.46 15.99
C PHE A 215 4.82 -9.70 15.10
N ALA A 216 5.88 -9.95 14.31
CA ALA A 216 5.91 -11.12 13.44
C ALA A 216 5.92 -12.41 14.28
N VAL A 217 5.17 -13.39 13.82
CA VAL A 217 5.02 -14.71 14.45
C VAL A 217 5.23 -15.82 13.42
N ASP A 218 5.86 -16.89 13.86
CA ASP A 218 5.90 -18.17 13.15
C ASP A 218 4.61 -18.92 13.52
N PHE A 219 3.68 -18.93 12.61
CA PHE A 219 2.40 -19.63 12.78
C PHE A 219 2.44 -21.05 12.20
N THR A 220 3.23 -21.24 11.17
CA THR A 220 3.42 -22.52 10.49
C THR A 220 4.26 -23.50 11.31
N GLY A 221 5.12 -22.97 12.21
CA GLY A 221 5.97 -23.76 13.09
C GLY A 221 7.23 -24.28 12.40
N ASP A 222 7.65 -23.66 11.29
CA ASP A 222 8.84 -24.07 10.53
C ASP A 222 10.15 -23.42 11.03
N GLY A 223 10.08 -22.64 12.12
CA GLY A 223 11.20 -21.93 12.74
C GLY A 223 11.49 -20.56 12.09
N ARG A 224 10.65 -20.08 11.19
CA ARG A 224 10.79 -18.80 10.50
C ARG A 224 9.50 -17.99 10.60
N ARG A 225 9.63 -16.68 10.57
CA ARG A 225 8.48 -15.76 10.51
C ARG A 225 8.35 -15.23 9.09
N ASP A 226 8.04 -16.11 8.12
CA ASP A 226 8.07 -15.80 6.69
C ASP A 226 6.83 -15.03 6.24
N ILE A 227 6.97 -13.73 6.04
CA ILE A 227 5.91 -12.86 5.52
C ILE A 227 5.99 -12.64 4.00
N TRP A 228 6.97 -13.24 3.30
CA TRP A 228 7.27 -13.00 1.88
C TRP A 228 6.87 -14.14 0.94
N SER A 229 6.81 -15.37 1.44
CA SER A 229 6.56 -16.60 0.66
C SER A 229 5.23 -16.58 -0.09
N ALA A 230 4.94 -17.64 -0.81
CA ALA A 230 3.64 -17.83 -1.47
C ALA A 230 2.53 -18.14 -0.47
N ASP A 231 2.87 -18.83 0.64
CA ASP A 231 1.96 -19.06 1.75
C ASP A 231 1.87 -17.80 2.64
N PRO A 232 0.69 -17.16 2.76
CA PRO A 232 0.54 -15.96 3.55
C PRO A 232 0.35 -16.21 5.05
N SER A 233 0.39 -17.46 5.53
CA SER A 233 -0.07 -17.84 6.87
C SER A 233 0.63 -17.05 7.99
N ASP A 234 1.96 -16.93 7.96
CA ASP A 234 2.72 -16.17 8.97
C ASP A 234 2.44 -14.66 8.89
N ALA A 235 2.28 -14.12 7.67
CA ALA A 235 1.96 -12.71 7.48
C ALA A 235 0.57 -12.37 8.04
N LEU A 236 -0.43 -13.21 7.75
CA LEU A 236 -1.80 -13.04 8.27
C LEU A 236 -1.85 -13.21 9.80
N ALA A 237 -1.11 -14.19 10.32
CA ALA A 237 -0.96 -14.41 11.76
C ALA A 237 -0.29 -13.22 12.45
N SER A 238 0.77 -12.68 11.83
CA SER A 238 1.47 -11.49 12.32
C SER A 238 0.56 -10.25 12.35
N THR A 239 -0.33 -10.10 11.36
CA THR A 239 -1.35 -9.06 11.34
C THR A 239 -2.35 -9.24 12.49
N ALA A 240 -2.83 -10.46 12.71
CA ALA A 240 -3.74 -10.77 13.81
C ALA A 240 -3.08 -10.49 15.17
N ALA A 241 -1.83 -10.94 15.37
CA ALA A 241 -1.04 -10.66 16.57
C ALA A 241 -0.82 -9.16 16.78
N TYR A 242 -0.57 -8.41 15.70
CA TYR A 242 -0.46 -6.95 15.76
C TYR A 242 -1.74 -6.31 16.29
N LEU A 243 -2.89 -6.64 15.73
CA LEU A 243 -4.18 -6.06 16.14
C LEU A 243 -4.52 -6.44 17.58
N GLN A 244 -4.34 -7.71 17.97
CA GLN A 244 -4.56 -8.19 19.33
C GLN A 244 -3.72 -7.39 20.33
N ARG A 245 -2.41 -7.27 20.11
CA ARG A 245 -1.51 -6.53 21.01
C ARG A 245 -1.75 -5.01 21.00
N ASN A 246 -2.47 -4.50 20.01
CA ASN A 246 -2.86 -3.09 19.92
C ASN A 246 -4.29 -2.82 20.36
N GLY A 247 -4.90 -3.73 21.12
CA GLY A 247 -6.16 -3.51 21.81
C GLY A 247 -7.40 -3.95 21.02
N TRP A 248 -7.26 -4.92 20.12
CA TRP A 248 -8.41 -5.57 19.50
C TRP A 248 -9.21 -6.34 20.52
N SER A 249 -10.52 -6.12 20.55
CA SER A 249 -11.47 -6.80 21.42
C SER A 249 -12.29 -7.81 20.61
N ARG A 250 -12.25 -9.09 21.03
CA ARG A 250 -13.00 -10.18 20.38
C ARG A 250 -14.51 -9.89 20.43
N GLY A 251 -15.22 -10.18 19.33
CA GLY A 251 -16.66 -10.05 19.22
C GLY A 251 -17.17 -8.60 19.13
N VAL A 252 -16.28 -7.62 19.17
CA VAL A 252 -16.61 -6.22 18.96
C VAL A 252 -16.31 -5.84 17.52
N ARG A 253 -17.30 -5.30 16.81
CA ARG A 253 -17.10 -4.81 15.43
C ARG A 253 -16.14 -3.62 15.42
N TRP A 254 -15.52 -3.33 14.25
CA TRP A 254 -14.71 -2.13 14.06
C TRP A 254 -15.51 -0.83 14.19
N GLY A 255 -16.77 -0.88 13.83
CA GLY A 255 -17.71 0.22 13.75
C GLY A 255 -18.81 -0.08 12.75
N ALA A 256 -19.53 0.93 12.34
CA ALA A 256 -20.54 0.86 11.30
C ALA A 256 -20.85 2.25 10.75
N GLU A 257 -21.36 2.32 9.51
CA GLU A 257 -22.09 3.48 9.03
C GLU A 257 -23.30 3.73 9.90
N SER A 258 -23.50 4.97 10.39
CA SER A 258 -24.55 5.32 11.31
C SER A 258 -24.93 6.79 11.18
N ARG A 259 -26.23 7.09 11.11
CA ARG A 259 -26.72 8.49 11.11
C ARG A 259 -26.35 9.26 12.35
N SER A 260 -26.28 8.59 13.51
CA SER A 260 -25.84 9.15 14.79
C SER A 260 -24.32 9.08 15.02
N GLY A 261 -23.56 8.59 14.04
CA GLY A 261 -22.11 8.51 14.13
C GLY A 261 -21.45 9.88 14.26
N THR A 262 -20.39 9.94 15.06
CA THR A 262 -19.66 11.18 15.32
C THR A 262 -18.46 11.37 14.38
N LEU A 263 -17.97 10.32 13.76
CA LEU A 263 -16.87 10.38 12.80
C LEU A 263 -17.42 10.65 11.40
N GLN A 264 -17.04 11.78 10.81
CA GLN A 264 -17.41 12.20 9.44
C GLN A 264 -16.16 12.75 8.73
N PRO A 265 -15.33 11.89 8.12
CA PRO A 265 -14.05 12.34 7.53
C PRO A 265 -14.20 13.22 6.28
N GLN A 266 -15.37 13.17 5.63
CA GLN A 266 -15.73 14.05 4.52
C GLN A 266 -17.04 14.77 4.85
N ALA A 267 -16.99 16.09 4.88
CA ALA A 267 -18.18 16.92 5.15
C ALA A 267 -19.31 16.57 4.16
N GLY A 268 -20.54 16.44 4.66
CA GLY A 268 -21.70 16.05 3.86
C GLY A 268 -21.75 14.56 3.44
N GLY A 269 -20.70 13.78 3.71
CA GLY A 269 -20.66 12.36 3.42
C GLY A 269 -21.19 11.48 4.57
N PRO A 270 -21.05 10.14 4.44
CA PRO A 270 -21.48 9.19 5.48
C PRO A 270 -20.82 9.45 6.83
N LYS A 271 -21.58 9.22 7.89
CA LYS A 271 -21.11 9.24 9.27
C LYS A 271 -20.89 7.82 9.78
N PHE A 272 -19.97 7.66 10.73
CA PHE A 272 -19.60 6.37 11.29
C PHE A 272 -19.61 6.41 12.81
N SER A 273 -20.18 5.38 13.42
CA SER A 273 -19.94 5.03 14.81
C SER A 273 -18.72 4.12 14.88
N THR A 274 -17.77 4.41 15.74
CA THR A 274 -16.50 3.68 15.85
C THR A 274 -16.33 3.05 17.23
N THR A 275 -15.50 2.02 17.33
CA THR A 275 -15.23 1.27 18.56
C THR A 275 -13.73 1.30 18.93
N GLY A 276 -13.36 0.53 19.96
CA GLY A 276 -11.95 0.24 20.28
C GLY A 276 -11.21 -0.41 19.11
N ASN A 277 -11.88 -1.28 18.35
CA ASN A 277 -11.30 -1.99 17.23
C ASN A 277 -10.98 -1.07 16.04
N PHE A 278 -11.75 0.00 15.84
CA PHE A 278 -11.37 1.06 14.89
C PHE A 278 -10.02 1.68 15.25
N ARG A 279 -9.80 1.96 16.54
CA ARG A 279 -8.51 2.51 17.00
C ARG A 279 -7.37 1.51 16.83
N ALA A 280 -7.62 0.20 17.02
CA ALA A 280 -6.64 -0.84 16.76
C ALA A 280 -6.22 -0.87 15.27
N ILE A 281 -7.18 -0.75 14.34
CA ILE A 281 -6.90 -0.64 12.91
C ILE A 281 -6.10 0.65 12.62
N LYS A 282 -6.46 1.79 13.22
CA LYS A 282 -5.69 3.04 13.06
C LYS A 282 -4.24 2.94 13.53
N ARG A 283 -3.92 2.05 14.46
CA ARG A 283 -2.51 1.81 14.83
C ARG A 283 -1.71 1.15 13.71
N TYR A 284 -2.38 0.38 12.85
CA TYR A 284 -1.75 -0.21 11.67
C TYR A 284 -1.36 0.88 10.65
N ASN A 285 -2.28 1.79 10.36
CA ASN A 285 -2.05 2.99 9.55
C ASN A 285 -2.90 4.14 10.12
N ASN A 286 -2.27 5.24 10.56
CA ASN A 286 -2.91 6.34 11.26
C ASN A 286 -3.75 7.24 10.32
N SER A 287 -4.80 6.67 9.73
CA SER A 287 -5.74 7.35 8.84
C SER A 287 -7.16 6.85 9.11
N ASP A 288 -8.11 7.78 9.27
CA ASP A 288 -9.53 7.43 9.39
C ASP A 288 -10.06 6.77 8.12
N ALA A 289 -9.66 7.29 6.96
CA ALA A 289 -10.03 6.72 5.67
C ALA A 289 -9.52 5.27 5.53
N TYR A 290 -8.29 4.99 5.99
CA TYR A 290 -7.74 3.63 6.01
C TYR A 290 -8.57 2.71 6.91
N ALA A 291 -8.85 3.13 8.14
CA ALA A 291 -9.58 2.28 9.08
C ALA A 291 -11.02 2.01 8.63
N ILE A 292 -11.70 3.02 8.06
CA ILE A 292 -13.02 2.83 7.41
C ILE A 292 -12.88 1.90 6.20
N GLY A 293 -11.84 2.08 5.36
CA GLY A 293 -11.59 1.23 4.20
C GLY A 293 -11.39 -0.25 4.57
N VAL A 294 -10.58 -0.53 5.61
CA VAL A 294 -10.42 -1.89 6.15
C VAL A 294 -11.75 -2.44 6.63
N GLY A 295 -12.45 -1.68 7.47
CA GLY A 295 -13.73 -2.12 8.05
C GLY A 295 -14.80 -2.33 6.98
N HIS A 296 -14.95 -1.40 6.05
CA HIS A 296 -15.91 -1.52 4.96
C HIS A 296 -15.57 -2.66 3.99
N LEU A 297 -14.29 -2.83 3.62
CA LEU A 297 -13.88 -3.98 2.79
C LEU A 297 -14.14 -5.31 3.53
N SER A 298 -13.86 -5.37 4.84
CA SER A 298 -14.15 -6.54 5.67
C SER A 298 -15.65 -6.88 5.65
N ASP A 299 -16.52 -5.89 5.86
CA ASP A 299 -17.97 -6.06 5.81
C ASP A 299 -18.43 -6.57 4.43
N ARG A 300 -17.86 -5.99 3.34
CA ARG A 300 -18.15 -6.39 1.96
C ARG A 300 -17.69 -7.82 1.63
N ILE A 301 -16.52 -8.23 2.12
CA ILE A 301 -16.02 -9.62 2.01
C ILE A 301 -16.98 -10.56 2.75
N GLY A 302 -17.46 -10.16 3.93
CA GLY A 302 -18.44 -10.90 4.74
C GLY A 302 -19.87 -10.91 4.19
N GLY A 303 -20.13 -10.27 3.04
CA GLY A 303 -21.44 -10.30 2.37
C GLY A 303 -22.29 -9.05 2.53
N ALA A 304 -21.83 -8.04 3.26
CA ALA A 304 -22.57 -6.78 3.36
C ALA A 304 -22.59 -6.02 2.03
N GLY A 305 -23.56 -5.11 1.88
CA GLY A 305 -23.69 -4.20 0.74
C GLY A 305 -22.74 -2.99 0.80
N PRO A 306 -22.82 -2.08 -0.19
CA PRO A 306 -22.11 -0.80 -0.16
C PRO A 306 -22.63 0.11 0.97
N LEU A 307 -21.94 1.22 1.20
CA LEU A 307 -22.43 2.28 2.08
C LEU A 307 -23.77 2.80 1.58
N ARG A 308 -24.65 3.21 2.51
CA ARG A 308 -26.01 3.72 2.20
C ARG A 308 -26.02 5.22 2.01
N GLY A 309 -25.16 5.94 2.72
CA GLY A 309 -25.04 7.39 2.63
C GLY A 309 -24.34 7.78 1.32
N SER A 310 -24.86 8.82 0.68
CA SER A 310 -24.25 9.44 -0.48
C SER A 310 -23.11 10.36 -0.05
N PHE A 311 -22.19 10.60 -1.00
CA PHE A 311 -21.19 11.64 -0.88
C PHE A 311 -21.65 12.92 -1.59
N PRO A 312 -21.25 14.10 -1.11
CA PRO A 312 -21.56 15.35 -1.79
C PRO A 312 -20.80 15.44 -3.12
N PRO A 313 -21.26 16.29 -4.05
CA PRO A 313 -20.47 16.64 -5.23
C PRO A 313 -19.07 17.16 -4.83
N ASP A 314 -18.10 16.94 -5.73
CA ASP A 314 -16.73 17.43 -5.54
C ASP A 314 -16.61 18.96 -5.71
N GLU A 315 -15.39 19.49 -5.63
CA GLU A 315 -15.09 20.92 -5.80
C GLU A 315 -15.52 21.50 -7.17
N PHE A 316 -15.83 20.63 -8.14
CA PHE A 316 -16.34 20.98 -9.48
C PHE A 316 -17.85 20.80 -9.61
N GLY A 317 -18.54 20.47 -8.52
CA GLY A 317 -19.97 20.22 -8.49
C GLY A 317 -20.37 18.88 -9.14
N LEU A 318 -19.43 17.94 -9.30
CA LEU A 318 -19.66 16.63 -9.92
C LEU A 318 -19.79 15.53 -8.85
N THR A 319 -20.87 14.77 -8.94
CA THR A 319 -20.99 13.50 -8.22
C THR A 319 -20.04 12.45 -8.81
N LYS A 320 -19.85 11.34 -8.12
CA LYS A 320 -19.06 10.22 -8.66
C LYS A 320 -19.65 9.71 -9.99
N ASP A 321 -20.98 9.62 -10.08
CA ASP A 321 -21.65 9.16 -11.29
C ASP A 321 -21.46 10.16 -12.44
N ASP A 322 -21.47 11.47 -12.18
CA ASP A 322 -21.11 12.50 -13.15
C ASP A 322 -19.68 12.34 -13.65
N ARG A 323 -18.73 12.06 -12.76
CA ARG A 323 -17.32 11.83 -13.12
C ARG A 323 -17.16 10.57 -13.98
N ILE A 324 -17.88 9.50 -13.65
CA ILE A 324 -17.92 8.27 -14.47
C ILE A 324 -18.52 8.56 -15.85
N ALA A 325 -19.64 9.29 -15.90
CA ALA A 325 -20.27 9.69 -17.15
C ALA A 325 -19.33 10.55 -18.02
N LEU A 326 -18.63 11.50 -17.40
CA LEU A 326 -17.64 12.35 -18.07
C LEU A 326 -16.52 11.50 -18.70
N GLN A 327 -15.94 10.57 -17.95
CA GLN A 327 -14.90 9.66 -18.45
C GLN A 327 -15.41 8.81 -19.62
N LYS A 328 -16.59 8.21 -19.49
CA LYS A 328 -17.21 7.41 -20.56
C LYS A 328 -17.45 8.22 -21.83
N ARG A 329 -18.01 9.43 -21.70
CA ARG A 329 -18.30 10.29 -22.86
C ARG A 329 -17.03 10.81 -23.53
N LEU A 330 -15.97 11.12 -22.80
CA LEU A 330 -14.66 11.46 -23.37
C LEU A 330 -14.06 10.29 -24.12
N THR A 331 -14.03 9.11 -23.50
CA THR A 331 -13.47 7.90 -24.11
C THR A 331 -14.21 7.49 -25.37
N SER A 332 -15.55 7.56 -25.41
CA SER A 332 -16.33 7.26 -26.59
C SER A 332 -16.09 8.22 -27.77
N ARG A 333 -15.53 9.41 -27.49
CA ARG A 333 -15.11 10.41 -28.49
C ARG A 333 -13.64 10.34 -28.87
N GLY A 334 -12.93 9.30 -28.41
CA GLY A 334 -11.52 9.04 -28.73
C GLY A 334 -10.50 9.71 -27.80
N PHE A 335 -10.94 10.25 -26.65
CA PHE A 335 -10.04 10.83 -25.64
C PHE A 335 -9.85 9.84 -24.49
N ASP A 336 -8.69 9.17 -24.43
CA ASP A 336 -8.41 8.13 -23.41
C ASP A 336 -8.31 8.74 -22.01
N THR A 337 -9.27 8.39 -21.16
CA THR A 337 -9.28 8.77 -19.73
C THR A 337 -8.60 7.77 -18.82
N GLY A 338 -8.14 6.64 -19.36
CA GLY A 338 -7.52 5.56 -18.59
C GLY A 338 -8.50 4.67 -17.81
N GLY A 339 -9.80 4.79 -18.09
CA GLY A 339 -10.88 4.07 -17.44
C GLY A 339 -12.02 5.01 -17.01
N ALA A 340 -13.12 4.44 -16.51
CA ALA A 340 -14.30 5.18 -16.06
C ALA A 340 -14.65 4.74 -14.62
N ASP A 341 -13.76 5.06 -13.68
CA ASP A 341 -13.86 4.71 -12.25
C ASP A 341 -14.34 5.89 -11.36
N GLY A 342 -14.55 7.06 -11.97
CA GLY A 342 -14.93 8.29 -11.29
C GLY A 342 -13.77 9.03 -10.62
N ILE A 343 -12.52 8.57 -10.80
CA ILE A 343 -11.32 9.22 -10.26
C ILE A 343 -10.64 10.02 -11.37
N LEU A 344 -10.72 11.34 -11.32
CA LEU A 344 -10.20 12.22 -12.35
C LEU A 344 -8.68 12.46 -12.17
N GLY A 345 -7.88 11.47 -12.54
CA GLY A 345 -6.42 11.52 -12.52
C GLY A 345 -5.81 12.26 -13.73
N ASN A 346 -4.49 12.17 -13.88
CA ASN A 346 -3.74 12.86 -14.95
C ASN A 346 -4.24 12.51 -16.37
N LYS A 347 -4.60 11.26 -16.63
CA LYS A 347 -5.14 10.86 -17.94
C LYS A 347 -6.50 11.53 -18.23
N SER A 348 -7.40 11.56 -17.24
CA SER A 348 -8.68 12.23 -17.38
C SER A 348 -8.52 13.73 -17.62
N ARG A 349 -7.59 14.38 -16.91
CA ARG A 349 -7.27 15.81 -17.12
C ARG A 349 -6.67 16.08 -18.51
N ALA A 350 -5.77 15.22 -18.97
CA ALA A 350 -5.22 15.30 -20.33
C ALA A 350 -6.33 15.14 -21.39
N ALA A 351 -7.20 14.13 -21.23
CA ALA A 351 -8.33 13.91 -22.11
C ALA A 351 -9.30 15.12 -22.16
N ILE A 352 -9.54 15.76 -21.00
CA ILE A 352 -10.32 17.01 -20.96
C ILE A 352 -9.62 18.12 -21.73
N SER A 353 -8.32 18.34 -21.52
CA SER A 353 -7.53 19.36 -22.23
C SER A 353 -7.55 19.15 -23.74
N ASP A 354 -7.41 17.90 -24.19
CA ASP A 354 -7.40 17.56 -25.60
C ASP A 354 -8.79 17.76 -26.25
N TYR A 355 -9.86 17.40 -25.52
CA TYR A 355 -11.23 17.70 -25.95
C TYR A 355 -11.47 19.19 -26.06
N GLN A 356 -11.09 19.99 -25.04
CA GLN A 356 -11.23 21.43 -25.03
C GLN A 356 -10.49 22.07 -26.21
N ARG A 357 -9.24 21.65 -26.47
CA ARG A 357 -8.45 22.11 -27.62
C ARG A 357 -9.16 21.81 -28.95
N ARG A 358 -9.65 20.58 -29.13
CA ARG A 358 -10.35 20.16 -30.36
C ARG A 358 -11.64 20.94 -30.59
N LYS A 359 -12.29 21.39 -29.51
CA LYS A 359 -13.55 22.16 -29.59
C LYS A 359 -13.35 23.68 -29.58
N GLY A 360 -12.14 24.19 -29.56
CA GLY A 360 -11.84 25.61 -29.45
C GLY A 360 -12.29 26.25 -28.14
N LEU A 361 -12.36 25.44 -27.07
CA LEU A 361 -12.68 25.91 -25.73
C LEU A 361 -11.42 26.33 -24.99
N GLU A 362 -11.57 27.11 -23.89
CA GLU A 362 -10.46 27.39 -22.98
C GLU A 362 -9.87 26.09 -22.44
N ILE A 363 -8.54 25.92 -22.57
CA ILE A 363 -7.83 24.70 -22.20
C ILE A 363 -7.46 24.74 -20.71
N THR A 364 -8.38 24.37 -19.86
CA THR A 364 -8.17 24.34 -18.40
C THR A 364 -7.78 22.95 -17.86
N GLY A 365 -8.12 21.89 -18.59
CA GLY A 365 -8.01 20.50 -18.10
C GLY A 365 -8.90 20.19 -16.90
N ARG A 366 -9.80 21.12 -16.53
CA ARG A 366 -10.69 20.99 -15.38
C ARG A 366 -12.03 20.40 -15.78
N PRO A 367 -12.57 19.46 -15.01
CA PRO A 367 -13.93 18.97 -15.21
C PRO A 367 -14.95 20.04 -14.79
N SER A 368 -16.18 19.95 -15.33
CA SER A 368 -17.30 20.77 -14.88
C SER A 368 -18.62 20.18 -15.34
N GLN A 369 -19.73 20.58 -14.70
CA GLN A 369 -21.08 20.25 -15.13
C GLN A 369 -21.36 20.75 -16.55
N ALA A 370 -20.85 21.94 -16.91
CA ALA A 370 -21.01 22.48 -18.28
C ALA A 370 -20.31 21.59 -19.31
N LEU A 371 -19.08 21.13 -19.01
CA LEU A 371 -18.34 20.21 -19.86
C LEU A 371 -19.09 18.87 -20.02
N LEU A 372 -19.61 18.32 -18.93
CA LEU A 372 -20.37 17.06 -18.95
C LEU A 372 -21.65 17.19 -19.84
N ARG A 373 -22.34 18.32 -19.76
CA ARG A 373 -23.53 18.55 -20.60
C ARG A 373 -23.20 18.75 -22.08
N GLY A 374 -22.03 19.34 -22.38
CA GLY A 374 -21.57 19.57 -23.76
C GLY A 374 -20.99 18.33 -24.46
N LEU A 375 -20.71 17.28 -23.69
CA LEU A 375 -20.29 15.96 -24.18
C LEU A 375 -21.49 15.06 -24.46
#